data_0e2219e78382204f4dc2db105c20d984
#
_entry.id   0e2219e78382204f4dc2db105c20d984
#
_cell.length_a   1.000
_cell.length_b   1.000
_cell.length_c   1.000
_cell.angle_alpha   90.00
_cell.angle_beta   90.00
_cell.angle_gamma   90.00
#
_symmetry.space_group_name_H-M   'P 1'
#
loop_
_entity.id
_entity.type
_entity.pdbx_description
1 polymer ?
#
loop_
_entity_poly.entity_id
_entity_poly.type
_entity_poly.pdbx_seq_one_letter_code
_entity_poly.pdbx_strand_id
1 'polypeptide(L)'
;MPSATPFRLDPDHLRFMTDGVSINTASSGAQDLPSQCRAFGCRVDDAGRRIRVFLSGAQAADLLRDVGQSRALAVVFSDPPTHRTIQIKGRDARVERLAPGDPAVVAAYRTAFVACLRPLGFTEPMVRALLDCPDADLVAVGFTPEAAFNQTPGAQAGTPLQAGAK
;
A
#
# COMPACT_ATOMS: atom_id res chain seq x y z
N MET A 1 -2.07 5.64 -32.95
CA MET A 1 -1.97 4.77 -31.75
C MET A 1 -3.06 5.19 -30.79
N PRO A 2 -3.98 4.32 -30.40
CA PRO A 2 -4.94 4.68 -29.36
C PRO A 2 -4.14 4.91 -28.07
N SER A 3 -4.22 6.10 -27.52
CA SER A 3 -3.70 6.41 -26.19
C SER A 3 -4.46 5.53 -25.19
N ALA A 4 -3.79 4.58 -24.59
CA ALA A 4 -4.40 3.76 -23.54
C ALA A 4 -4.91 4.72 -22.46
N THR A 5 -6.19 4.63 -22.14
CA THR A 5 -6.77 5.40 -21.04
C THR A 5 -5.96 5.07 -19.77
N PRO A 6 -5.40 6.06 -19.08
CA PRO A 6 -4.63 5.80 -17.87
C PRO A 6 -5.52 5.08 -16.85
N PHE A 7 -4.97 4.04 -16.23
CA PHE A 7 -5.65 3.30 -15.17
C PHE A 7 -6.06 4.26 -14.04
N ARG A 8 -7.28 4.15 -13.57
CA ARG A 8 -7.81 4.93 -12.45
C ARG A 8 -8.51 4.04 -11.46
N LEU A 9 -8.21 4.26 -10.20
CA LEU A 9 -8.98 3.68 -9.11
C LEU A 9 -10.28 4.46 -8.93
N ASP A 10 -11.37 3.77 -8.67
CA ASP A 10 -12.64 4.42 -8.35
C ASP A 10 -12.63 4.97 -6.91
N PRO A 11 -13.55 5.87 -6.57
CA PRO A 11 -13.63 6.49 -5.23
C PRO A 11 -13.81 5.47 -4.09
N ASP A 12 -14.46 4.32 -4.34
CA ASP A 12 -14.63 3.27 -3.34
C ASP A 12 -13.29 2.59 -3.02
N HIS A 13 -12.49 2.28 -4.04
CA HIS A 13 -11.14 1.75 -3.83
C HIS A 13 -10.25 2.76 -3.08
N LEU A 14 -10.34 4.06 -3.41
CA LEU A 14 -9.57 5.10 -2.74
C LEU A 14 -9.90 5.18 -1.24
N ARG A 15 -11.19 5.16 -0.89
CA ARG A 15 -11.64 5.12 0.51
C ARG A 15 -11.13 3.86 1.21
N PHE A 16 -11.34 2.70 0.60
CA PHE A 16 -10.91 1.41 1.14
C PHE A 16 -9.42 1.38 1.49
N MET A 17 -8.56 1.89 0.61
CA MET A 17 -7.11 1.91 0.80
C MET A 17 -6.66 2.76 1.98
N THR A 18 -7.42 3.79 2.34
CA THR A 18 -7.08 4.75 3.40
C THR A 18 -7.84 4.53 4.71
N ASP A 19 -8.67 3.50 4.80
CA ASP A 19 -9.57 3.23 5.94
C ASP A 19 -8.96 2.27 6.99
N GLY A 20 -7.66 2.35 7.21
CA GLY A 20 -6.99 1.56 8.25
C GLY A 20 -6.90 0.06 7.96
N VAL A 21 -6.87 -0.33 6.70
CA VAL A 21 -6.68 -1.72 6.27
C VAL A 21 -5.22 -2.16 6.37
N SER A 22 -4.97 -3.47 6.38
CA SER A 22 -3.60 -4.01 6.32
C SER A 22 -2.96 -3.68 4.97
N ILE A 23 -1.72 -3.18 5.00
CA ILE A 23 -0.99 -2.80 3.79
C ILE A 23 0.33 -3.56 3.75
N ASN A 24 0.55 -4.36 2.72
CA ASN A 24 1.79 -5.07 2.48
C ASN A 24 2.33 -4.72 1.10
N THR A 25 3.64 -4.51 1.03
CA THR A 25 4.35 -4.14 -0.19
C THR A 25 5.29 -5.26 -0.60
N ALA A 26 5.48 -5.45 -1.90
CA ALA A 26 6.44 -6.39 -2.45
C ALA A 26 7.12 -5.82 -3.69
N SER A 27 8.38 -6.13 -3.85
CA SER A 27 9.19 -5.83 -5.03
C SER A 27 10.09 -7.01 -5.35
N SER A 28 10.70 -7.03 -6.52
CA SER A 28 11.73 -8.00 -6.88
C SER A 28 12.87 -7.29 -7.58
N GLY A 29 14.08 -7.65 -7.22
CA GLY A 29 15.30 -7.16 -7.83
C GLY A 29 15.79 -8.06 -8.98
N ALA A 30 17.05 -7.88 -9.37
CA ALA A 30 17.67 -8.60 -10.49
C ALA A 30 17.80 -10.13 -10.28
N GLN A 31 17.67 -10.62 -9.06
CA GLN A 31 17.77 -12.06 -8.73
C GLN A 31 16.42 -12.77 -8.65
N ASP A 32 15.33 -12.13 -9.06
CA ASP A 32 13.96 -12.64 -9.07
C ASP A 32 13.40 -13.13 -7.71
N LEU A 33 14.15 -12.95 -6.62
CA LEU A 33 13.64 -13.22 -5.28
C LEU A 33 12.82 -12.02 -4.79
N PRO A 34 11.54 -12.20 -4.50
CA PRO A 34 10.73 -11.09 -4.01
C PRO A 34 11.10 -10.74 -2.57
N SER A 35 11.17 -9.44 -2.31
CA SER A 35 11.18 -8.86 -0.98
C SER A 35 9.82 -8.31 -0.62
N GLN A 36 9.48 -8.31 0.66
CA GLN A 36 8.22 -7.74 1.14
C GLN A 36 8.41 -7.01 2.46
N CYS A 37 7.55 -6.03 2.69
CA CYS A 37 7.49 -5.28 3.95
C CYS A 37 6.07 -4.78 4.21
N ARG A 38 5.70 -4.71 5.49
CA ARG A 38 4.47 -4.05 5.91
C ARG A 38 4.61 -2.54 5.79
N ALA A 39 3.56 -1.88 5.30
CA ALA A 39 3.48 -0.44 5.31
C ALA A 39 2.69 0.09 6.52
N PHE A 40 2.96 1.34 6.88
CA PHE A 40 2.39 2.07 8.01
C PHE A 40 1.41 3.15 7.57
N GLY A 41 0.73 2.93 6.47
CA GLY A 41 -0.23 3.84 5.89
C GLY A 41 0.07 4.17 4.44
N CYS A 42 -0.85 4.88 3.82
CA CYS A 42 -0.68 5.38 2.46
C CYS A 42 -1.35 6.74 2.29
N ARG A 43 -0.90 7.46 1.27
CA ARG A 43 -1.53 8.66 0.75
C ARG A 43 -1.82 8.45 -0.73
N VAL A 44 -2.99 8.87 -1.15
CA VAL A 44 -3.41 8.83 -2.56
C VAL A 44 -3.69 10.25 -3.00
N ASP A 45 -3.24 10.64 -4.18
CA ASP A 45 -3.53 11.96 -4.73
C ASP A 45 -5.00 12.09 -5.16
N ASP A 46 -5.45 13.32 -5.37
CA ASP A 46 -6.85 13.67 -5.62
C ASP A 46 -7.51 12.95 -6.80
N ALA A 47 -6.73 12.37 -7.68
CA ALA A 47 -7.25 11.67 -8.85
C ALA A 47 -6.95 10.18 -8.83
N GLY A 48 -6.38 9.64 -7.75
CA GLY A 48 -5.95 8.24 -7.69
C GLY A 48 -4.81 7.91 -8.66
N ARG A 49 -4.06 8.91 -9.10
CA ARG A 49 -2.98 8.76 -10.09
C ARG A 49 -1.64 8.47 -9.48
N ARG A 50 -1.46 8.79 -8.20
CA ARG A 50 -0.23 8.53 -7.49
C ARG A 50 -0.52 8.03 -6.09
N ILE A 51 0.14 6.95 -5.74
CA ILE A 51 0.05 6.34 -4.41
C ILE A 51 1.42 6.46 -3.76
N ARG A 52 1.44 6.85 -2.48
CA ARG A 52 2.63 6.85 -1.64
C ARG A 52 2.35 5.95 -0.43
N VAL A 53 3.18 4.95 -0.22
CA VAL A 53 3.14 4.07 0.95
C VAL A 53 4.27 4.43 1.90
N PHE A 54 4.04 4.32 3.19
CA PHE A 54 5.01 4.66 4.22
C PHE A 54 5.58 3.38 4.83
N LEU A 55 6.91 3.31 4.91
CA LEU A 55 7.66 2.13 5.34
C LEU A 55 8.67 2.51 6.41
N SER A 56 9.08 1.55 7.23
CA SER A 56 10.32 1.65 8.00
C SER A 56 11.51 1.41 7.06
N GLY A 57 12.43 2.36 7.01
CA GLY A 57 13.65 2.22 6.21
C GLY A 57 14.47 1.00 6.62
N ALA A 58 14.57 0.73 7.91
CA ALA A 58 15.31 -0.41 8.44
C ALA A 58 14.64 -1.75 8.08
N GLN A 59 13.31 -1.87 8.26
CA GLN A 59 12.58 -3.09 7.97
C GLN A 59 12.45 -3.35 6.46
N ALA A 60 12.38 -2.30 5.67
CA ALA A 60 12.19 -2.37 4.22
C ALA A 60 13.50 -2.35 3.42
N ALA A 61 14.68 -2.50 4.03
CA ALA A 61 15.97 -2.31 3.37
C ALA A 61 16.10 -3.11 2.06
N ASP A 62 15.72 -4.39 2.05
CA ASP A 62 15.76 -5.22 0.85
C ASP A 62 14.75 -4.76 -0.20
N LEU A 63 13.52 -4.44 0.21
CA LEU A 63 12.49 -3.93 -0.70
C LEU A 63 12.90 -2.59 -1.33
N LEU A 64 13.49 -1.68 -0.56
CA LEU A 64 13.96 -0.39 -1.07
C LEU A 64 15.09 -0.55 -2.08
N ARG A 65 16.00 -1.51 -1.85
CA ARG A 65 17.04 -1.89 -2.82
C ARG A 65 16.41 -2.40 -4.11
N ASP A 66 15.45 -3.32 -4.01
CA ASP A 66 14.80 -3.93 -5.17
C ASP A 66 13.98 -2.89 -5.96
N VAL A 67 13.27 -2.01 -5.28
CA VAL A 67 12.61 -0.84 -5.90
C VAL A 67 13.62 0.03 -6.65
N GLY A 68 14.80 0.28 -6.07
CA GLY A 68 15.87 1.02 -6.72
C GLY A 68 16.36 0.39 -8.03
N GLN A 69 16.33 -0.93 -8.12
CA GLN A 69 16.76 -1.70 -9.29
C GLN A 69 15.68 -1.85 -10.35
N SER A 70 14.51 -2.32 -9.97
CA SER A 70 13.45 -2.71 -10.91
C SER A 70 12.37 -1.65 -11.10
N ARG A 71 12.20 -0.77 -10.12
CA ARG A 71 11.10 0.19 -10.04
C ARG A 71 9.70 -0.45 -10.03
N ALA A 72 9.64 -1.78 -9.93
CA ALA A 72 8.39 -2.51 -9.79
C ALA A 72 7.94 -2.50 -8.32
N LEU A 73 6.65 -2.30 -8.10
CA LEU A 73 6.04 -2.40 -6.78
C LEU A 73 4.65 -3.01 -6.90
N ALA A 74 4.34 -3.93 -6.01
CA ALA A 74 3.00 -4.42 -5.77
C ALA A 74 2.61 -4.07 -4.34
N VAL A 75 1.40 -3.54 -4.16
CA VAL A 75 0.85 -3.21 -2.85
C VAL A 75 -0.48 -3.92 -2.69
N VAL A 76 -0.62 -4.65 -1.59
CA VAL A 76 -1.85 -5.36 -1.22
C VAL A 76 -2.49 -4.62 -0.05
N PHE A 77 -3.76 -4.27 -0.22
CA PHE A 77 -4.64 -3.70 0.79
C PHE A 77 -5.68 -4.74 1.16
N SER A 78 -5.75 -5.12 2.43
CA SER A 78 -6.65 -6.16 2.90
C SER A 78 -7.35 -5.72 4.18
N ASP A 79 -8.68 -5.82 4.19
CA ASP A 79 -9.48 -5.58 5.39
C ASP A 79 -9.57 -6.87 6.22
N PRO A 80 -8.94 -6.94 7.40
CA PRO A 80 -8.90 -8.16 8.19
C PRO A 80 -10.29 -8.70 8.57
N PRO A 81 -11.29 -7.88 8.96
CA PRO A 81 -12.60 -8.40 9.32
C PRO A 81 -13.40 -9.03 8.17
N THR A 82 -13.28 -8.51 6.96
CA THR A 82 -14.10 -8.95 5.81
C THR A 82 -13.33 -9.76 4.79
N HIS A 83 -11.98 -9.78 4.89
CA HIS A 83 -11.07 -10.35 3.89
C HIS A 83 -11.13 -9.68 2.52
N ARG A 84 -11.88 -8.57 2.37
CA ARG A 84 -11.81 -7.78 1.14
C ARG A 84 -10.37 -7.40 0.88
N THR A 85 -9.87 -7.72 -0.32
CA THR A 85 -8.47 -7.53 -0.66
C THR A 85 -8.33 -7.04 -2.10
N ILE A 86 -7.51 -6.02 -2.29
CA ILE A 86 -7.11 -5.54 -3.61
C ILE A 86 -5.58 -5.49 -3.70
N GLN A 87 -5.05 -5.76 -4.87
CA GLN A 87 -3.64 -5.60 -5.18
C GLN A 87 -3.47 -4.55 -6.26
N ILE A 88 -2.55 -3.62 -6.07
CA ILE A 88 -2.23 -2.56 -7.02
C ILE A 88 -0.77 -2.70 -7.41
N LYS A 89 -0.47 -2.57 -8.70
CA LYS A 89 0.87 -2.68 -9.26
C LYS A 89 1.28 -1.43 -10.03
N GLY A 90 2.56 -1.10 -9.97
CA GLY A 90 3.20 -0.05 -10.76
C GLY A 90 4.65 -0.39 -11.08
N ARG A 91 5.21 0.34 -12.06
CA ARG A 91 6.58 0.11 -12.59
C ARG A 91 7.43 1.37 -12.62
N ASP A 92 7.00 2.40 -11.90
CA ASP A 92 7.73 3.67 -11.77
C ASP A 92 8.03 4.01 -10.31
N ALA A 93 8.00 3.02 -9.43
CA ALA A 93 8.20 3.20 -7.99
C ALA A 93 9.55 3.87 -7.69
N ARG A 94 9.52 4.79 -6.73
CA ARG A 94 10.71 5.51 -6.26
C ARG A 94 10.63 5.74 -4.77
N VAL A 95 11.78 5.66 -4.12
CA VAL A 95 11.94 6.13 -2.74
C VAL A 95 11.88 7.64 -2.73
N GLU A 96 11.07 8.20 -1.85
CA GLU A 96 10.82 9.63 -1.72
C GLU A 96 11.04 10.09 -0.28
N ARG A 97 11.40 11.35 -0.12
CA ARG A 97 11.40 11.98 1.20
C ARG A 97 9.97 12.15 1.69
N LEU A 98 9.81 12.14 3.01
CA LEU A 98 8.54 12.50 3.61
C LEU A 98 8.16 13.95 3.26
N ALA A 99 6.89 14.13 2.92
CA ALA A 99 6.30 15.46 2.78
C ALA A 99 5.74 15.96 4.12
N PRO A 100 5.56 17.27 4.29
CA PRO A 100 4.84 17.81 5.44
C PRO A 100 3.49 17.13 5.61
N GLY A 101 3.17 16.69 6.83
CA GLY A 101 1.94 15.98 7.15
C GLY A 101 1.96 14.45 6.95
N ASP A 102 2.98 13.85 6.34
CA ASP A 102 3.08 12.39 6.22
C ASP A 102 3.16 11.68 7.58
N PRO A 103 3.90 12.16 8.59
CA PRO A 103 3.86 11.56 9.92
C PRO A 103 2.46 11.55 10.56
N ALA A 104 1.65 12.58 10.30
CA ALA A 104 0.26 12.62 10.77
C ALA A 104 -0.63 11.57 10.08
N VAL A 105 -0.39 11.29 8.79
CA VAL A 105 -1.08 10.19 8.07
C VAL A 105 -0.72 8.85 8.69
N VAL A 106 0.55 8.61 9.01
CA VAL A 106 1.00 7.38 9.67
C VAL A 106 0.38 7.24 11.06
N ALA A 107 0.33 8.31 11.85
CA ALA A 107 -0.32 8.31 13.16
C ALA A 107 -1.81 7.99 13.07
N ALA A 108 -2.52 8.59 12.12
CA ALA A 108 -3.93 8.32 11.86
C ALA A 108 -4.16 6.87 11.42
N TYR A 109 -3.32 6.34 10.54
CA TYR A 109 -3.36 4.95 10.11
C TYR A 109 -3.20 3.98 11.29
N ARG A 110 -2.23 4.21 12.17
CA ARG A 110 -2.04 3.38 13.38
C ARG A 110 -3.30 3.31 14.22
N THR A 111 -3.96 4.44 14.44
CA THR A 111 -5.21 4.51 15.20
C THR A 111 -6.35 3.77 14.50
N ALA A 112 -6.50 3.95 13.20
CA ALA A 112 -7.52 3.27 12.40
C ALA A 112 -7.30 1.75 12.36
N PHE A 113 -6.05 1.29 12.23
CA PHE A 113 -5.73 -0.13 12.21
C PHE A 113 -5.96 -0.80 13.58
N VAL A 114 -5.71 -0.10 14.69
CA VAL A 114 -6.10 -0.57 16.04
C VAL A 114 -7.61 -0.79 16.10
N ALA A 115 -8.41 0.17 15.61
CA ALA A 115 -9.86 0.05 15.58
C ALA A 115 -10.33 -1.12 14.69
N CYS A 116 -9.69 -1.32 13.54
CA CYS A 116 -9.96 -2.41 12.61
C CYS A 116 -9.73 -3.80 13.23
N LEU A 117 -8.65 -3.96 14.02
CA LEU A 117 -8.27 -5.25 14.59
C LEU A 117 -8.93 -5.56 15.94
N ARG A 118 -9.45 -4.55 16.64
CA ARG A 118 -10.09 -4.72 17.95
C ARG A 118 -11.24 -5.75 17.96
N PRO A 119 -12.17 -5.77 16.99
CA PRO A 119 -13.23 -6.78 16.93
C PRO A 119 -12.73 -8.21 16.74
N LEU A 120 -11.49 -8.37 16.25
CA LEU A 120 -10.83 -9.66 16.05
C LEU A 120 -10.06 -10.13 17.29
N GLY A 121 -10.13 -9.41 18.41
CA GLY A 121 -9.51 -9.76 19.67
C GLY A 121 -8.07 -9.27 19.86
N PHE A 122 -7.54 -8.44 18.94
CA PHE A 122 -6.22 -7.84 19.11
C PHE A 122 -6.30 -6.63 20.04
N THR A 123 -5.36 -6.57 20.99
CA THR A 123 -5.26 -5.43 21.91
C THR A 123 -4.49 -4.28 21.26
N GLU A 124 -4.78 -3.06 21.70
CA GLU A 124 -4.08 -1.87 21.20
C GLU A 124 -2.55 -1.94 21.37
N PRO A 125 -1.99 -2.38 22.55
CA PRO A 125 -0.54 -2.52 22.69
C PRO A 125 0.07 -3.50 21.66
N MET A 126 -0.61 -4.61 21.34
CA MET A 126 -0.13 -5.58 20.34
C MET A 126 -0.07 -4.95 18.94
N VAL A 127 -1.12 -4.22 18.56
CA VAL A 127 -1.18 -3.59 17.22
C VAL A 127 -0.16 -2.45 17.13
N ARG A 128 -0.01 -1.65 18.18
CA ARG A 128 0.99 -0.57 18.21
C ARG A 128 2.42 -1.11 18.16
N ALA A 129 2.71 -2.22 18.84
CA ALA A 129 4.02 -2.87 18.74
C ALA A 129 4.31 -3.39 17.32
N LEU A 130 3.30 -3.96 16.64
CA LEU A 130 3.42 -4.39 15.24
C LEU A 130 3.74 -3.22 14.30
N LEU A 131 3.22 -2.03 14.61
CA LEU A 131 3.35 -0.82 13.80
C LEU A 131 4.39 0.15 14.40
N ASP A 132 5.27 -0.32 15.27
CA ASP A 132 6.29 0.54 15.86
C ASP A 132 7.36 0.89 14.83
N CYS A 133 7.54 2.18 14.64
CA CYS A 133 8.54 2.75 13.74
C CYS A 133 8.79 4.20 14.15
N PRO A 134 10.03 4.57 14.52
CA PRO A 134 10.38 5.95 14.76
C PRO A 134 10.16 6.83 13.53
N ASP A 135 9.70 8.05 13.71
CA ASP A 135 9.48 8.98 12.59
C ASP A 135 10.77 9.23 11.78
N ALA A 136 11.93 9.18 12.42
CA ALA A 136 13.22 9.33 11.76
C ALA A 136 13.58 8.16 10.82
N ASP A 137 12.95 6.99 11.00
CA ASP A 137 13.13 5.80 10.15
C ASP A 137 12.05 5.68 9.07
N LEU A 138 11.05 6.55 9.06
CA LEU A 138 10.00 6.54 8.06
C LEU A 138 10.55 7.01 6.70
N VAL A 139 10.20 6.25 5.67
CA VAL A 139 10.43 6.59 4.26
C VAL A 139 9.13 6.44 3.47
N ALA A 140 9.01 7.14 2.37
CA ALA A 140 7.91 6.97 1.44
C ALA A 140 8.38 6.27 0.16
N VAL A 141 7.53 5.42 -0.40
CA VAL A 141 7.68 4.92 -1.78
C VAL A 141 6.46 5.35 -2.57
N GLY A 142 6.70 6.17 -3.58
CA GLY A 142 5.66 6.69 -4.47
C GLY A 142 5.66 5.95 -5.80
N PHE A 143 4.47 5.67 -6.34
CA PHE A 143 4.31 5.02 -7.65
C PHE A 143 2.98 5.39 -8.30
N THR A 144 2.91 5.22 -9.62
CA THR A 144 1.69 5.36 -10.42
C THR A 144 1.01 3.98 -10.54
N PRO A 145 -0.29 3.85 -10.17
CA PRO A 145 -1.02 2.61 -10.39
C PRO A 145 -1.20 2.34 -11.89
N GLU A 146 -0.76 1.18 -12.35
CA GLU A 146 -0.90 0.73 -13.74
C GLU A 146 -1.93 -0.40 -13.89
N ALA A 147 -2.08 -1.22 -12.84
CA ALA A 147 -3.03 -2.32 -12.80
C ALA A 147 -3.49 -2.57 -11.37
N ALA A 148 -4.74 -2.99 -11.23
CA ALA A 148 -5.29 -3.45 -9.96
C ALA A 148 -6.06 -4.75 -10.14
N PHE A 149 -6.07 -5.57 -9.11
CA PHE A 149 -6.69 -6.89 -9.11
C PHE A 149 -7.51 -7.10 -7.84
N ASN A 150 -8.67 -7.72 -8.00
CA ASN A 150 -9.39 -8.27 -6.85
C ASN A 150 -8.60 -9.47 -6.31
N GLN A 151 -8.28 -9.44 -5.02
CA GLN A 151 -7.62 -10.54 -4.33
C GLN A 151 -8.44 -11.04 -3.14
N THR A 152 -9.69 -10.58 -3.04
CA THR A 152 -10.63 -11.12 -2.05
C THR A 152 -10.79 -12.62 -2.28
N PRO A 153 -10.61 -13.48 -1.25
CA PRO A 153 -10.75 -14.91 -1.39
C PRO A 153 -12.08 -15.31 -2.00
N GLY A 154 -12.05 -16.14 -3.05
CA GLY A 154 -13.25 -16.59 -3.76
C GLY A 154 -13.03 -16.71 -5.27
N ALA A 155 -14.10 -16.99 -5.99
CA ALA A 155 -14.06 -17.25 -7.44
C ALA A 155 -13.58 -16.05 -8.29
N GLN A 156 -13.63 -14.85 -7.75
CA GLN A 156 -13.20 -13.63 -8.43
C GLN A 156 -11.76 -13.22 -8.08
N ALA A 157 -11.04 -14.00 -7.25
CA ALA A 157 -9.65 -13.70 -6.91
C ALA A 157 -8.78 -13.73 -8.16
N GLY A 158 -7.91 -12.72 -8.31
CA GLY A 158 -7.03 -12.56 -9.47
C GLY A 158 -7.66 -11.85 -10.66
N THR A 159 -8.96 -11.53 -10.63
CA THR A 159 -9.58 -10.79 -11.74
C THR A 159 -9.12 -9.32 -11.75
N PRO A 160 -8.81 -8.74 -12.93
CA PRO A 160 -8.49 -7.33 -13.04
C PRO A 160 -9.67 -6.45 -12.58
N LEU A 161 -9.37 -5.41 -11.79
CA LEU A 161 -10.33 -4.36 -11.53
C LEU A 161 -10.40 -3.44 -12.76
N GLN A 162 -11.61 -3.10 -13.18
CA GLN A 162 -11.80 -2.18 -14.30
C GLN A 162 -11.40 -0.76 -13.89
N ALA A 163 -10.82 -0.02 -14.81
CA ALA A 163 -10.58 1.40 -14.62
C ALA A 163 -11.93 2.10 -14.33
N GLY A 164 -11.96 2.92 -13.29
CA GLY A 164 -13.17 3.67 -12.94
C GLY A 164 -13.67 4.47 -14.16
N ALA A 165 -14.94 4.35 -14.47
CA ALA A 165 -15.59 5.18 -15.47
C ALA A 165 -15.53 6.66 -15.05
N LYS A 166 -15.43 7.56 -16.05
CA LYS A 166 -15.46 9.02 -15.83
C LYS A 166 -16.75 9.46 -15.17
#